data_1874f8d7b33267f215d911c69daf1ced
#
_entry.id   1874f8d7b33267f215d911c69daf1ced
#
_cell.length_a   1.000
_cell.length_b   1.000
_cell.length_c   1.000
_cell.angle_alpha   90.00
_cell.angle_beta   90.00
_cell.angle_gamma   90.00
#
_symmetry.space_group_name_H-M   'P 1'
#
loop_
_entity.id
_entity.type
_entity.pdbx_description
1 polymer ?
#
loop_
_entity_poly.entity_id
_entity_poly.type
_entity_poly.pdbx_seq_one_letter_code
_entity_poly.pdbx_strand_id
1 'polypeptide(L)'
;HLDLYKQEVYDFVDTLFDEYLSGENPVFVGPEVHIGTDEYNQKESEQFRRFTNHYLDFVSKYGKTPRLWGSLNVMKGNTPVDLKGKVVSAWNYDWMDVQTCLDAGAKVVNLCDGLLYLVPAAHYYYDFLNYQWLYENWMPEMMRKGDPKMTVRHPNFLGAMLAVWNDRVGNGISEQDVHYRTFPGLQVVCEKMWKGENADKVPFEQFMALCATTPEAPGVNLLAKVDKQTTLIEAGREV
;
A
#
# COMPACT_ATOMS: atom_id res chain seq x y z
N HIS A 1 -12.05 -6.80 14.77
CA HIS A 1 -11.67 -5.46 15.24
C HIS A 1 -11.40 -5.48 16.73
N LEU A 2 -10.54 -4.59 17.23
CA LEU A 2 -10.29 -4.39 18.66
C LEU A 2 -11.42 -3.58 19.28
N ASP A 3 -11.74 -3.81 20.55
CA ASP A 3 -12.71 -3.00 21.30
C ASP A 3 -11.99 -1.78 21.92
N LEU A 4 -12.09 -0.64 21.25
CA LEU A 4 -11.36 0.58 21.61
C LEU A 4 -11.85 1.28 22.89
N TYR A 5 -12.86 0.74 23.57
CA TYR A 5 -13.31 1.22 24.88
C TYR A 5 -12.59 0.54 26.05
N LYS A 6 -11.87 -0.54 25.79
CA LYS A 6 -11.20 -1.34 26.82
C LYS A 6 -9.75 -0.92 27.01
N GLN A 7 -9.39 -0.61 28.25
CA GLN A 7 -8.00 -0.26 28.59
C GLN A 7 -7.04 -1.43 28.29
N GLU A 8 -7.46 -2.66 28.49
CA GLU A 8 -6.66 -3.86 28.23
C GLU A 8 -6.24 -3.99 26.77
N VAL A 9 -6.99 -3.38 25.83
CA VAL A 9 -6.62 -3.33 24.41
C VAL A 9 -5.43 -2.40 24.22
N TYR A 10 -5.45 -1.23 24.87
CA TYR A 10 -4.32 -0.30 24.81
C TYR A 10 -3.09 -0.90 25.49
N ASP A 11 -3.24 -1.47 26.68
CA ASP A 11 -2.14 -2.10 27.41
C ASP A 11 -1.47 -3.20 26.58
N PHE A 12 -2.26 -4.02 25.88
CA PHE A 12 -1.76 -5.06 25.00
C PHE A 12 -1.01 -4.49 23.80
N VAL A 13 -1.59 -3.52 23.10
CA VAL A 13 -0.99 -2.95 21.88
C VAL A 13 0.23 -2.09 22.23
N ASP A 14 0.18 -1.35 23.36
CA ASP A 14 1.32 -0.58 23.86
C ASP A 14 2.50 -1.52 24.18
N THR A 15 2.25 -2.64 24.86
CA THR A 15 3.27 -3.65 25.17
C THR A 15 3.88 -4.21 23.88
N LEU A 16 3.05 -4.50 22.89
CA LEU A 16 3.51 -5.00 21.59
C LEU A 16 4.40 -3.98 20.88
N PHE A 17 3.99 -2.73 20.80
CA PHE A 17 4.82 -1.69 20.18
C PHE A 17 6.10 -1.43 20.99
N ASP A 18 6.04 -1.44 22.31
CA ASP A 18 7.22 -1.25 23.15
C ASP A 18 8.26 -2.35 22.89
N GLU A 19 7.84 -3.60 22.81
CA GLU A 19 8.72 -4.74 22.51
C GLU A 19 9.50 -4.53 21.21
N TYR A 20 8.88 -3.94 20.18
CA TYR A 20 9.50 -3.74 18.87
C TYR A 20 10.29 -2.43 18.75
N LEU A 21 10.00 -1.45 19.60
CA LEU A 21 10.56 -0.09 19.51
C LEU A 21 11.65 0.21 20.55
N SER A 22 11.67 -0.53 21.67
CA SER A 22 12.54 -0.27 22.81
C SER A 22 13.84 -1.10 22.77
N GLY A 23 14.77 -0.78 23.73
CA GLY A 23 16.02 -1.51 23.92
C GLY A 23 17.18 -1.02 23.04
N GLU A 24 18.36 -1.61 23.25
CA GLU A 24 19.57 -1.27 22.50
C GLU A 24 19.53 -1.65 21.02
N ASN A 25 18.78 -2.71 20.71
CA ASN A 25 18.62 -3.25 19.35
C ASN A 25 17.14 -3.45 19.03
N PRO A 26 16.39 -2.36 18.80
CA PRO A 26 14.95 -2.47 18.49
C PRO A 26 14.74 -3.19 17.17
N VAL A 27 13.63 -3.91 17.07
CA VAL A 27 13.26 -4.62 15.81
C VAL A 27 12.93 -3.61 14.71
N PHE A 28 12.22 -2.54 15.05
CA PHE A 28 11.90 -1.48 14.10
C PHE A 28 13.03 -0.43 14.04
N VAL A 29 14.05 -0.73 13.23
CA VAL A 29 15.21 0.16 13.06
C VAL A 29 14.95 1.35 12.14
N GLY A 30 13.97 1.26 11.23
CA GLY A 30 13.62 2.31 10.27
C GLY A 30 13.10 3.58 10.94
N PRO A 31 13.09 4.73 10.23
CA PRO A 31 12.61 5.99 10.76
C PRO A 31 11.09 6.11 10.87
N GLU A 32 10.35 5.24 10.19
CA GLU A 32 8.89 5.26 10.15
C GLU A 32 8.30 3.98 10.73
N VAL A 33 7.15 4.11 11.42
CA VAL A 33 6.42 2.96 11.98
C VAL A 33 4.94 3.09 11.64
N HIS A 34 4.39 2.08 11.01
CA HIS A 34 2.98 2.04 10.61
C HIS A 34 2.11 1.56 11.77
N ILE A 35 1.11 2.36 12.14
CA ILE A 35 0.20 2.09 13.26
C ILE A 35 -1.14 1.45 12.82
N GLY A 36 -1.32 1.18 11.54
CA GLY A 36 -2.58 0.69 11.00
C GLY A 36 -3.62 1.79 10.82
N THR A 37 -4.78 1.63 11.46
CA THR A 37 -5.90 2.60 11.47
C THR A 37 -6.58 2.79 10.10
N ASP A 38 -6.93 1.68 9.46
CA ASP A 38 -7.70 1.65 8.22
C ASP A 38 -9.22 1.70 8.48
N GLU A 39 -9.89 0.59 8.42
CA GLU A 39 -11.34 0.49 8.51
C GLU A 39 -11.82 0.19 9.93
N TYR A 40 -12.77 0.97 10.40
CA TYR A 40 -13.44 0.73 11.67
C TYR A 40 -14.92 1.06 11.58
N ASN A 41 -15.70 0.74 12.63
CA ASN A 41 -17.11 1.08 12.69
C ASN A 41 -17.30 2.61 12.74
N GLN A 42 -17.95 3.18 11.75
CA GLN A 42 -18.15 4.63 11.64
C GLN A 42 -18.93 5.23 12.81
N LYS A 43 -19.78 4.44 13.48
CA LYS A 43 -20.49 4.90 14.70
C LYS A 43 -19.53 5.13 15.87
N GLU A 44 -18.34 4.58 15.81
CA GLU A 44 -17.30 4.65 16.83
C GLU A 44 -16.14 5.60 16.42
N SER A 45 -16.42 6.53 15.49
CA SER A 45 -15.40 7.41 14.93
C SER A 45 -14.63 8.22 15.96
N GLU A 46 -15.29 8.70 17.03
CA GLU A 46 -14.60 9.44 18.10
C GLU A 46 -13.58 8.56 18.84
N GLN A 47 -13.94 7.32 19.13
CA GLN A 47 -13.03 6.40 19.79
C GLN A 47 -11.88 5.98 18.88
N PHE A 48 -12.17 5.77 17.59
CA PHE A 48 -11.15 5.53 16.57
C PHE A 48 -10.13 6.70 16.48
N ARG A 49 -10.59 7.95 16.50
CA ARG A 49 -9.72 9.14 16.46
C ARG A 49 -8.85 9.26 17.71
N ARG A 50 -9.38 8.93 18.88
CA ARG A 50 -8.62 8.88 20.14
C ARG A 50 -7.54 7.80 20.09
N PHE A 51 -7.89 6.61 19.60
CA PHE A 51 -6.95 5.50 19.40
C PHE A 51 -5.85 5.91 18.41
N THR A 52 -6.21 6.51 17.30
CA THR A 52 -5.25 7.02 16.31
C THR A 52 -4.27 8.00 16.96
N ASN A 53 -4.76 9.02 17.67
CA ASN A 53 -3.90 9.98 18.37
C ASN A 53 -2.98 9.32 19.39
N HIS A 54 -3.49 8.35 20.16
CA HIS A 54 -2.67 7.62 21.13
C HIS A 54 -1.44 7.00 20.46
N TYR A 55 -1.61 6.32 19.32
CA TYR A 55 -0.48 5.69 18.63
C TYR A 55 0.36 6.65 17.79
N LEU A 56 -0.18 7.75 17.31
CA LEU A 56 0.63 8.85 16.76
C LEU A 56 1.61 9.39 17.81
N ASP A 57 1.13 9.61 19.03
CA ASP A 57 1.94 10.08 20.13
C ASP A 57 2.89 8.99 20.65
N PHE A 58 2.41 7.77 20.80
CA PHE A 58 3.19 6.63 21.27
C PHE A 58 4.44 6.41 20.42
N VAL A 59 4.26 6.27 19.12
CA VAL A 59 5.38 6.06 18.18
C VAL A 59 6.32 7.27 18.15
N SER A 60 5.78 8.49 18.25
CA SER A 60 6.58 9.72 18.26
C SER A 60 7.50 9.80 19.49
N LYS A 61 7.13 9.23 20.65
CA LYS A 61 7.97 9.18 21.86
C LYS A 61 9.26 8.39 21.64
N TYR A 62 9.27 7.44 20.72
CA TYR A 62 10.47 6.68 20.32
C TYR A 62 11.30 7.38 19.23
N GLY A 63 11.01 8.66 18.93
CA GLY A 63 11.71 9.41 17.89
C GLY A 63 11.42 8.94 16.46
N LYS A 64 10.37 8.15 16.27
CA LYS A 64 9.94 7.63 14.96
C LYS A 64 8.82 8.48 14.38
N THR A 65 8.72 8.52 13.06
CA THR A 65 7.60 9.15 12.36
C THR A 65 6.46 8.13 12.23
N PRO A 66 5.28 8.41 12.81
CA PRO A 66 4.12 7.55 12.63
C PRO A 66 3.65 7.55 11.17
N ARG A 67 3.28 6.37 10.71
CA ARG A 67 2.62 6.14 9.43
C ARG A 67 1.26 5.47 9.68
N LEU A 68 0.25 5.84 8.90
CA LEU A 68 -1.12 5.34 9.09
C LEU A 68 -1.86 5.22 7.77
N TRP A 69 -2.94 4.43 7.78
CA TRP A 69 -3.91 4.43 6.68
C TRP A 69 -4.78 5.68 6.71
N GLY A 70 -5.05 6.25 5.54
CA GLY A 70 -5.92 7.41 5.41
C GLY A 70 -7.39 7.04 5.56
N SER A 71 -8.03 7.50 6.65
CA SER A 71 -9.41 7.11 6.98
C SER A 71 -10.28 8.26 7.48
N LEU A 72 -9.75 9.47 7.63
CA LEU A 72 -10.40 10.53 8.38
C LEU A 72 -11.59 11.19 7.66
N ASN A 73 -11.74 11.04 6.34
CA ASN A 73 -12.91 11.52 5.62
C ASN A 73 -14.16 10.69 5.95
N VAL A 74 -13.99 9.42 6.27
CA VAL A 74 -15.05 8.49 6.68
C VAL A 74 -15.19 8.46 8.19
N MET A 75 -14.08 8.38 8.92
CA MET A 75 -14.05 8.37 10.39
C MET A 75 -14.16 9.79 10.95
N LYS A 76 -15.32 10.44 10.68
CA LYS A 76 -15.61 11.82 11.08
C LYS A 76 -15.85 11.94 12.57
N GLY A 77 -15.35 13.02 13.19
CA GLY A 77 -15.54 13.27 14.61
C GLY A 77 -15.00 14.63 15.03
N ASN A 78 -15.23 15.00 16.30
CA ASN A 78 -14.80 16.27 16.88
C ASN A 78 -13.37 16.22 17.43
N THR A 79 -12.87 15.04 17.78
CA THR A 79 -11.48 14.87 18.24
C THR A 79 -10.53 15.18 17.08
N PRO A 80 -9.71 16.23 17.15
CA PRO A 80 -8.76 16.55 16.09
C PRO A 80 -7.68 15.46 16.01
N VAL A 81 -7.22 15.19 14.77
CA VAL A 81 -6.07 14.31 14.52
C VAL A 81 -5.04 15.13 13.75
N ASP A 82 -3.88 15.34 14.34
CA ASP A 82 -2.80 16.12 13.71
C ASP A 82 -1.96 15.21 12.80
N LEU A 83 -2.13 15.39 11.50
CA LEU A 83 -1.39 14.66 10.47
C LEU A 83 -0.12 15.38 10.00
N LYS A 84 0.14 16.60 10.49
CA LYS A 84 1.31 17.38 10.05
C LYS A 84 2.61 16.61 10.28
N GLY A 85 3.34 16.39 9.19
CA GLY A 85 4.60 15.66 9.20
C GLY A 85 4.48 14.13 9.37
N LYS A 86 3.28 13.59 9.58
CA LYS A 86 3.03 12.15 9.60
C LYS A 86 2.98 11.61 8.16
N VAL A 87 3.12 10.30 7.99
CA VAL A 87 3.01 9.67 6.67
C VAL A 87 1.65 8.99 6.53
N VAL A 88 0.87 9.41 5.56
CA VAL A 88 -0.44 8.83 5.28
C VAL A 88 -0.38 7.94 4.05
N SER A 89 -0.82 6.71 4.19
CA SER A 89 -1.07 5.77 3.10
C SER A 89 -2.50 6.01 2.57
N ALA A 90 -2.63 6.74 1.46
CA ALA A 90 -3.92 7.05 0.83
C ALA A 90 -4.36 5.85 -0.01
N TRP A 91 -5.17 4.98 0.58
CA TRP A 91 -5.53 3.68 0.01
C TRP A 91 -6.86 3.67 -0.73
N ASN A 92 -7.76 4.57 -0.38
CA ASN A 92 -9.07 4.70 -1.03
C ASN A 92 -9.46 6.17 -1.12
N TYR A 93 -9.95 6.57 -2.30
CA TYR A 93 -10.26 7.96 -2.61
C TYR A 93 -11.28 8.57 -1.63
N ASP A 94 -12.34 7.84 -1.31
CA ASP A 94 -13.42 8.33 -0.44
C ASP A 94 -13.02 8.33 1.03
N TRP A 95 -12.11 7.45 1.45
CA TRP A 95 -11.62 7.39 2.82
C TRP A 95 -10.64 8.51 3.15
N MET A 96 -9.69 8.79 2.29
CA MET A 96 -8.83 9.98 2.34
C MET A 96 -7.96 10.08 1.08
N ASP A 97 -8.24 11.03 0.22
CA ASP A 97 -7.50 11.24 -1.01
C ASP A 97 -6.15 11.95 -0.80
N VAL A 98 -5.30 11.91 -1.83
CA VAL A 98 -3.96 12.52 -1.79
C VAL A 98 -4.01 14.01 -1.47
N GLN A 99 -4.92 14.78 -2.08
CA GLN A 99 -4.98 16.22 -1.87
C GLN A 99 -5.39 16.56 -0.43
N THR A 100 -6.37 15.85 0.11
CA THR A 100 -6.77 15.99 1.53
C THR A 100 -5.61 15.72 2.48
N CYS A 101 -4.78 14.71 2.19
CA CYS A 101 -3.58 14.44 2.98
C CYS A 101 -2.57 15.59 2.91
N LEU A 102 -2.31 16.11 1.72
CA LEU A 102 -1.38 17.21 1.51
C LEU A 102 -1.86 18.50 2.19
N ASP A 103 -3.15 18.81 2.10
CA ASP A 103 -3.76 19.97 2.75
C ASP A 103 -3.68 19.91 4.28
N ALA A 104 -3.72 18.69 4.84
CA ALA A 104 -3.49 18.44 6.26
C ALA A 104 -2.00 18.52 6.67
N GLY A 105 -1.09 18.81 5.74
CA GLY A 105 0.35 18.89 5.98
C GLY A 105 1.03 17.53 6.18
N ALA A 106 0.36 16.44 5.86
CA ALA A 106 0.93 15.09 5.88
C ALA A 106 1.90 14.88 4.72
N LYS A 107 2.82 13.95 4.90
CA LYS A 107 3.48 13.25 3.80
C LYS A 107 2.54 12.15 3.31
N VAL A 108 2.48 11.90 2.00
CA VAL A 108 1.51 10.95 1.45
C VAL A 108 2.15 9.96 0.49
N VAL A 109 1.71 8.70 0.59
CA VAL A 109 1.97 7.63 -0.36
C VAL A 109 0.63 7.18 -0.94
N ASN A 110 0.52 7.17 -2.25
CA ASN A 110 -0.68 6.68 -2.93
C ASN A 110 -0.68 5.15 -3.03
N LEU A 111 -1.71 4.52 -2.50
CA LEU A 111 -1.97 3.08 -2.60
C LEU A 111 -3.40 2.82 -3.09
N CYS A 112 -3.96 3.69 -3.92
CA CYS A 112 -5.37 3.63 -4.25
C CYS A 112 -5.82 2.24 -4.71
N ASP A 113 -6.79 1.69 -4.00
CA ASP A 113 -7.36 0.36 -4.21
C ASP A 113 -7.91 0.14 -5.61
N GLY A 114 -8.56 1.16 -6.19
CA GLY A 114 -9.12 1.09 -7.53
C GLY A 114 -8.09 1.02 -8.67
N LEU A 115 -6.80 1.24 -8.41
CA LEU A 115 -5.76 1.26 -9.43
C LEU A 115 -4.54 0.39 -9.09
N LEU A 116 -4.23 0.20 -7.80
CA LEU A 116 -2.96 -0.35 -7.33
C LEU A 116 -3.12 -1.60 -6.44
N TYR A 117 -4.35 -2.09 -6.22
CA TYR A 117 -4.58 -3.32 -5.46
C TYR A 117 -4.70 -4.53 -6.37
N LEU A 118 -3.99 -5.57 -5.98
CA LEU A 118 -4.15 -6.94 -6.47
C LEU A 118 -4.71 -7.79 -5.32
N VAL A 119 -5.85 -8.41 -5.55
CA VAL A 119 -6.46 -9.33 -4.58
C VAL A 119 -6.84 -10.62 -5.30
N PRO A 120 -5.90 -11.57 -5.43
CA PRO A 120 -6.09 -12.77 -6.23
C PRO A 120 -7.35 -13.53 -5.85
N ALA A 121 -8.18 -13.87 -6.85
CA ALA A 121 -9.43 -14.63 -6.74
C ALA A 121 -10.50 -14.01 -5.81
N ALA A 122 -10.42 -12.71 -5.50
CA ALA A 122 -11.35 -12.06 -4.60
C ALA A 122 -12.68 -11.66 -5.26
N HIS A 123 -12.71 -11.45 -6.57
CA HIS A 123 -13.86 -11.05 -7.39
C HIS A 123 -14.35 -9.60 -7.18
N TYR A 124 -14.00 -8.94 -6.07
CA TYR A 124 -14.35 -7.55 -5.78
C TYR A 124 -13.21 -6.56 -6.07
N TYR A 125 -11.99 -7.06 -6.27
CA TYR A 125 -10.85 -6.33 -6.82
C TYR A 125 -10.28 -7.04 -8.04
N TYR A 126 -9.27 -6.44 -8.65
CA TYR A 126 -8.62 -6.98 -9.83
C TYR A 126 -7.77 -8.21 -9.52
N ASP A 127 -7.90 -9.21 -10.37
CA ASP A 127 -6.99 -10.36 -10.41
C ASP A 127 -5.66 -9.97 -11.10
N PHE A 128 -5.77 -9.06 -12.08
CA PHE A 128 -4.65 -8.41 -12.76
C PHE A 128 -4.92 -6.92 -12.92
N LEU A 129 -3.90 -6.09 -12.78
CA LEU A 129 -4.02 -4.67 -13.08
C LEU A 129 -4.07 -4.45 -14.60
N ASN A 130 -4.66 -3.34 -15.00
CA ASN A 130 -4.58 -2.92 -16.41
C ASN A 130 -3.22 -2.24 -16.65
N TYR A 131 -2.20 -3.04 -16.90
CA TYR A 131 -0.80 -2.62 -17.04
C TYR A 131 -0.59 -1.59 -18.13
N GLN A 132 -1.24 -1.77 -19.30
CA GLN A 132 -1.15 -0.83 -20.41
C GLN A 132 -1.75 0.52 -20.03
N TRP A 133 -2.94 0.53 -19.45
CA TRP A 133 -3.55 1.79 -19.03
C TRP A 133 -2.74 2.52 -17.96
N LEU A 134 -2.18 1.78 -16.99
CA LEU A 134 -1.30 2.35 -15.98
C LEU A 134 -0.05 2.96 -16.61
N TYR A 135 0.57 2.27 -17.56
CA TYR A 135 1.75 2.75 -18.24
C TYR A 135 1.48 4.03 -19.06
N GLU A 136 0.42 4.03 -19.85
CA GLU A 136 0.10 5.11 -20.78
C GLU A 136 -0.56 6.32 -20.12
N ASN A 137 -1.34 6.13 -19.06
CA ASN A 137 -2.24 7.17 -18.57
C ASN A 137 -2.05 7.53 -17.10
N TRP A 138 -1.69 6.56 -16.24
CA TRP A 138 -1.60 6.80 -14.81
C TRP A 138 -0.35 7.61 -14.44
N MET A 139 -0.52 8.47 -13.43
CA MET A 139 0.57 9.15 -12.75
C MET A 139 0.51 8.82 -11.25
N PRO A 140 1.64 8.81 -10.55
CA PRO A 140 1.69 8.37 -9.14
C PRO A 140 0.72 9.08 -8.20
N GLU A 141 0.35 10.33 -8.47
CA GLU A 141 -0.59 11.10 -7.68
C GLU A 141 -2.08 10.81 -7.97
N MET A 142 -2.38 10.11 -9.05
CA MET A 142 -3.75 9.82 -9.45
C MET A 142 -4.33 8.64 -8.65
N MET A 143 -5.45 8.85 -7.98
CA MET A 143 -6.17 7.82 -7.24
C MET A 143 -7.29 7.18 -8.04
N ARG A 144 -7.77 7.81 -9.10
CA ARG A 144 -8.81 7.29 -10.01
C ARG A 144 -8.59 7.78 -11.42
N LYS A 145 -9.24 7.09 -12.37
CA LYS A 145 -9.21 7.51 -13.78
C LYS A 145 -9.82 8.90 -13.93
N GLY A 146 -9.10 9.79 -14.61
CA GLY A 146 -9.54 11.15 -14.85
C GLY A 146 -9.12 12.18 -13.80
N ASP A 147 -8.44 11.79 -12.72
CA ASP A 147 -7.83 12.75 -11.80
C ASP A 147 -6.83 13.64 -12.53
N PRO A 148 -6.74 14.93 -12.16
CA PRO A 148 -5.77 15.83 -12.74
C PRO A 148 -4.35 15.39 -12.35
N LYS A 149 -3.42 15.51 -13.31
CA LYS A 149 -2.00 15.37 -13.03
C LYS A 149 -1.52 16.58 -12.24
N MET A 150 -0.64 16.37 -11.26
CA MET A 150 0.01 17.48 -10.57
C MET A 150 0.93 18.22 -11.54
N THR A 151 0.75 19.54 -11.62
CA THR A 151 1.60 20.42 -12.45
C THR A 151 3.03 20.50 -11.90
N VAL A 152 3.13 20.50 -10.57
CA VAL A 152 4.39 20.48 -9.83
C VAL A 152 4.29 19.46 -8.72
N ARG A 153 5.25 18.56 -8.62
CA ARG A 153 5.26 17.55 -7.56
C ARG A 153 5.38 18.21 -6.19
N HIS A 154 4.38 17.96 -5.34
CA HIS A 154 4.38 18.49 -3.98
C HIS A 154 5.50 17.83 -3.15
N PRO A 155 6.27 18.59 -2.31
CA PRO A 155 7.40 18.02 -1.54
C PRO A 155 6.98 16.94 -0.54
N ASN A 156 5.74 16.96 -0.09
CA ASN A 156 5.19 15.95 0.80
C ASN A 156 4.58 14.75 0.06
N PHE A 157 4.54 14.75 -1.26
CA PHE A 157 4.13 13.58 -2.03
C PHE A 157 5.33 12.64 -2.21
N LEU A 158 5.30 11.48 -1.55
CA LEU A 158 6.43 10.55 -1.52
C LEU A 158 6.45 9.58 -2.71
N GLY A 159 5.31 9.34 -3.32
CA GLY A 159 5.15 8.40 -4.43
C GLY A 159 3.94 7.48 -4.27
N ALA A 160 4.02 6.30 -4.84
CA ALA A 160 2.96 5.31 -4.78
C ALA A 160 3.50 3.92 -4.42
N MET A 161 2.61 3.02 -4.06
CA MET A 161 2.89 1.60 -3.78
C MET A 161 1.84 0.73 -4.43
N LEU A 162 2.25 -0.41 -4.95
CA LEU A 162 1.37 -1.50 -5.30
C LEU A 162 1.13 -2.35 -4.05
N ALA A 163 -0.11 -2.73 -3.79
CA ALA A 163 -0.47 -3.59 -2.68
C ALA A 163 -1.03 -4.93 -3.17
N VAL A 164 -0.57 -6.01 -2.56
CA VAL A 164 -1.06 -7.36 -2.81
C VAL A 164 -1.70 -7.88 -1.53
N TRP A 165 -2.99 -8.22 -1.61
CA TRP A 165 -3.77 -8.73 -0.49
C TRP A 165 -4.20 -10.17 -0.76
N ASN A 166 -4.03 -11.04 0.21
CA ASN A 166 -4.34 -12.46 0.08
C ASN A 166 -5.60 -12.84 0.86
N ASP A 167 -6.70 -12.15 0.61
CA ASP A 167 -7.98 -12.33 1.32
C ASP A 167 -8.59 -13.71 1.08
N ARG A 168 -8.19 -14.37 0.01
CA ARG A 168 -8.66 -15.69 -0.41
C ARG A 168 -7.57 -16.76 -0.33
N VAL A 169 -6.74 -16.68 0.70
CA VAL A 169 -5.73 -17.71 0.99
C VAL A 169 -6.39 -19.07 1.12
N GLY A 170 -5.81 -20.08 0.51
CA GLY A 170 -6.32 -21.45 0.55
C GLY A 170 -7.25 -21.85 -0.62
N ASN A 171 -7.58 -20.93 -1.53
CA ASN A 171 -8.38 -21.20 -2.71
C ASN A 171 -7.56 -21.78 -3.91
N GLY A 172 -6.46 -22.45 -3.64
CA GLY A 172 -5.58 -23.00 -4.68
C GLY A 172 -4.63 -21.97 -5.31
N ILE A 173 -4.59 -20.74 -4.78
CA ILE A 173 -3.63 -19.73 -5.21
C ILE A 173 -2.28 -20.03 -4.57
N SER A 174 -1.28 -20.31 -5.41
CA SER A 174 0.10 -20.55 -4.99
C SER A 174 0.89 -19.24 -4.91
N GLU A 175 2.07 -19.28 -4.29
CA GLU A 175 3.02 -18.16 -4.28
C GLU A 175 3.40 -17.74 -5.70
N GLN A 176 3.55 -18.71 -6.60
CA GLN A 176 3.85 -18.46 -8.01
C GLN A 176 2.69 -17.72 -8.72
N ASP A 177 1.45 -18.03 -8.34
CA ASP A 177 0.26 -17.33 -8.85
C ASP A 177 0.23 -15.86 -8.44
N VAL A 178 0.58 -15.58 -7.18
CA VAL A 178 0.68 -14.22 -6.67
C VAL A 178 1.80 -13.47 -7.39
N HIS A 179 2.96 -14.10 -7.55
CA HIS A 179 4.10 -13.52 -8.27
C HIS A 179 3.73 -13.17 -9.72
N TYR A 180 3.13 -14.09 -10.43
CA TYR A 180 2.70 -13.90 -11.81
C TYR A 180 1.69 -12.75 -11.99
N ARG A 181 0.85 -12.51 -10.97
CA ARG A 181 -0.09 -11.39 -10.97
C ARG A 181 0.56 -10.07 -10.60
N THR A 182 1.60 -10.10 -9.80
CA THR A 182 2.32 -8.90 -9.37
C THR A 182 3.15 -8.31 -10.50
N PHE A 183 3.79 -9.16 -11.28
CA PHE A 183 4.56 -8.75 -12.44
C PHE A 183 3.73 -8.93 -13.74
N PRO A 184 3.77 -7.99 -14.66
CA PRO A 184 4.62 -6.80 -14.75
C PRO A 184 4.06 -5.55 -14.05
N GLY A 185 2.94 -5.63 -13.34
CA GLY A 185 2.33 -4.47 -12.67
C GLY A 185 3.28 -3.65 -11.82
N LEU A 186 4.09 -4.34 -11.00
CA LEU A 186 5.10 -3.68 -10.18
C LEU A 186 6.15 -2.93 -11.02
N GLN A 187 6.59 -3.51 -12.13
CA GLN A 187 7.55 -2.89 -13.04
C GLN A 187 6.97 -1.62 -13.66
N VAL A 188 5.71 -1.64 -14.08
CA VAL A 188 5.00 -0.45 -14.58
C VAL A 188 4.91 0.64 -13.53
N VAL A 189 4.50 0.31 -12.31
CA VAL A 189 4.39 1.27 -11.21
C VAL A 189 5.76 1.89 -10.88
N CYS A 190 6.82 1.08 -10.82
CA CYS A 190 8.19 1.55 -10.60
C CYS A 190 8.66 2.49 -11.73
N GLU A 191 8.42 2.14 -12.99
CA GLU A 191 8.80 2.97 -14.14
C GLU A 191 8.10 4.33 -14.08
N LYS A 192 6.80 4.36 -13.78
CA LYS A 192 6.04 5.61 -13.66
C LYS A 192 6.51 6.45 -12.48
N MET A 193 6.85 5.85 -11.36
CA MET A 193 7.40 6.59 -10.21
C MET A 193 8.79 7.15 -10.49
N TRP A 194 9.63 6.40 -11.21
CA TRP A 194 11.00 6.82 -11.52
C TRP A 194 11.06 7.92 -12.58
N LYS A 195 10.35 7.73 -13.68
CA LYS A 195 10.41 8.61 -14.85
C LYS A 195 9.32 9.68 -14.89
N GLY A 196 8.23 9.51 -14.16
CA GLY A 196 7.09 10.42 -14.19
C GLY A 196 6.53 10.58 -15.60
N GLU A 197 6.37 11.81 -16.07
CA GLU A 197 5.85 12.12 -17.42
C GLU A 197 6.72 11.62 -18.57
N ASN A 198 7.96 11.22 -18.29
CA ASN A 198 8.85 10.68 -19.31
C ASN A 198 8.74 9.16 -19.48
N ALA A 199 7.91 8.49 -18.69
CA ALA A 199 7.77 7.04 -18.76
C ALA A 199 7.17 6.56 -20.08
N ASP A 200 6.22 7.29 -20.61
CA ASP A 200 5.46 6.96 -21.82
C ASP A 200 6.19 7.28 -23.16
N LYS A 201 7.43 7.74 -23.10
CA LYS A 201 8.25 7.98 -24.32
C LYS A 201 8.67 6.70 -25.04
N VAL A 202 8.67 5.58 -24.33
CA VAL A 202 8.88 4.25 -24.90
C VAL A 202 7.51 3.61 -25.11
N PRO A 203 7.17 3.10 -26.29
CA PRO A 203 5.91 2.39 -26.52
C PRO A 203 5.73 1.24 -25.53
N PHE A 204 4.51 1.00 -25.06
CA PHE A 204 4.20 -0.04 -24.05
C PHE A 204 4.74 -1.41 -24.43
N GLU A 205 4.61 -1.83 -25.68
CA GLU A 205 5.11 -3.10 -26.18
C GLU A 205 6.64 -3.24 -26.07
N GLN A 206 7.36 -2.16 -26.33
CA GLN A 206 8.82 -2.13 -26.16
C GLN A 206 9.21 -2.18 -24.68
N PHE A 207 8.47 -1.47 -23.82
CA PHE A 207 8.66 -1.54 -22.37
C PHE A 207 8.43 -2.97 -21.87
N MET A 208 7.36 -3.63 -22.30
CA MET A 208 7.08 -5.02 -21.93
C MET A 208 8.16 -5.99 -22.40
N ALA A 209 8.71 -5.77 -23.60
CA ALA A 209 9.84 -6.55 -24.09
C ALA A 209 11.10 -6.36 -23.22
N LEU A 210 11.37 -5.15 -22.74
CA LEU A 210 12.44 -4.88 -21.78
C LEU A 210 12.18 -5.58 -20.43
N CYS A 211 10.97 -5.51 -19.91
CA CYS A 211 10.58 -6.22 -18.69
C CYS A 211 10.84 -7.73 -18.77
N ALA A 212 10.52 -8.34 -19.91
CA ALA A 212 10.74 -9.77 -20.15
C ALA A 212 12.22 -10.16 -20.17
N THR A 213 13.13 -9.21 -20.42
CA THR A 213 14.59 -9.44 -20.38
C THR A 213 15.21 -9.13 -19.04
N THR A 214 14.46 -8.51 -18.11
CA THR A 214 14.95 -8.19 -16.78
C THR A 214 15.12 -9.48 -15.95
N PRO A 215 16.31 -9.75 -15.39
CA PRO A 215 16.50 -10.95 -14.59
C PRO A 215 15.60 -10.93 -13.34
N GLU A 216 15.02 -12.04 -13.02
CA GLU A 216 14.28 -12.23 -11.79
C GLU A 216 15.22 -12.25 -10.57
N ALA A 217 14.66 -11.91 -9.39
CA ALA A 217 15.39 -12.02 -8.14
C ALA A 217 15.83 -13.48 -7.88
N PRO A 218 17.01 -13.72 -7.27
CA PRO A 218 17.56 -15.06 -7.12
C PRO A 218 16.62 -16.10 -6.49
N GLY A 219 15.83 -15.69 -5.50
CA GLY A 219 14.88 -16.58 -4.83
C GLY A 219 13.68 -17.00 -5.69
N VAL A 220 13.26 -16.13 -6.60
CA VAL A 220 12.14 -16.39 -7.53
C VAL A 220 12.58 -17.33 -8.66
N ASN A 221 13.79 -17.14 -9.13
CA ASN A 221 14.36 -17.87 -10.24
C ASN A 221 14.58 -19.38 -9.95
N LEU A 222 14.61 -19.78 -8.70
CA LEU A 222 14.68 -21.19 -8.33
C LEU A 222 13.43 -21.97 -8.77
N LEU A 223 12.25 -21.42 -8.58
CA LEU A 223 11.00 -22.05 -9.01
C LEU A 223 10.82 -22.04 -10.52
N ALA A 224 11.19 -20.95 -11.19
CA ALA A 224 11.15 -20.87 -12.65
C ALA A 224 12.12 -21.82 -13.34
N LYS A 225 13.20 -22.20 -12.69
CA LYS A 225 14.18 -23.18 -13.21
C LYS A 225 13.87 -24.63 -12.91
N VAL A 226 13.12 -24.83 -11.88
CA VAL A 226 12.54 -26.15 -11.59
C VAL A 226 11.63 -26.51 -12.74
N ASP A 227 11.46 -25.58 -13.54
CA ASP A 227 11.09 -26.01 -14.62
C ASP A 227 10.19 -25.40 -15.55
N LYS A 228 10.47 -25.24 -16.34
CA LYS A 228 9.86 -25.83 -17.40
C LYS A 228 8.89 -26.94 -17.12
N GLN A 229 8.85 -27.46 -16.00
CA GLN A 229 8.06 -28.19 -15.17
C GLN A 229 7.04 -27.38 -14.42
N THR A 230 7.21 -26.23 -14.35
CA THR A 230 6.21 -25.25 -13.98
C THR A 230 4.96 -25.35 -14.80
N THR A 231 5.05 -25.86 -15.94
CA THR A 231 3.91 -26.44 -16.63
C THR A 231 3.10 -27.42 -15.78
N LEU A 232 3.67 -28.01 -14.76
CA LEU A 232 2.92 -28.84 -13.83
C LEU A 232 2.01 -28.05 -12.91
N ILE A 233 2.44 -26.85 -12.51
CA ILE A 233 1.60 -25.94 -11.74
C ILE A 233 0.51 -25.38 -12.65
N GLU A 234 0.86 -25.03 -13.86
CA GLU A 234 -0.11 -24.58 -14.87
C GLU A 234 -1.09 -25.69 -15.24
N ALA A 235 -0.63 -26.91 -15.43
CA ALA A 235 -1.50 -28.06 -15.65
C ALA A 235 -2.39 -28.37 -14.44
N GLY A 236 -1.93 -28.12 -13.24
CA GLY A 236 -2.73 -28.19 -12.02
C GLY A 236 -3.80 -27.12 -11.88
N ARG A 237 -3.78 -26.08 -12.70
CA ARG A 237 -4.82 -25.05 -12.77
C ARG A 237 -5.90 -25.33 -13.79
N GLU A 238 -5.62 -26.18 -14.75
CA GLU A 238 -6.56 -26.54 -15.80
C GLU A 238 -7.52 -27.68 -15.39
N VAL A 239 -7.45 -28.10 -14.13
CA VAL A 239 -8.30 -29.17 -13.58
C VAL A 239 -9.28 -28.57 -12.51
#